data_6632c371bdbf74f3704607d2b7b9ce6f
#
_entry.id   6632c371bdbf74f3704607d2b7b9ce6f
#
_cell.length_a   1.000
_cell.length_b   1.000
_cell.length_c   1.000
_cell.angle_alpha   90.00
_cell.angle_beta   90.00
_cell.angle_gamma   90.00
#
_symmetry.space_group_name_H-M   'P 1'
#
loop_
_entity.id
_entity.type
_entity.pdbx_description
1 polymer ?
#
loop_
_entity_poly.entity_id
_entity_poly.type
_entity_poly.pdbx_seq_one_letter_code
_entity_poly.pdbx_strand_id
1 'polypeptide(L)'
;MKLKFLVSTIVSIMIWPASIMAQSELIPMIEIPAGNFYMGTLGEDENYDEAPMHKVHISKPFKMGLTEVTNAQYELFCPGHKLLRGKNGFSNEDDEAVVFVTYQDAVAFCDWLTRKEGKTYRLPTEAEWEYACKAGRYWNFYMDDKLPAAWQKNQVITASLKPLSLKVAQTPPNEWGLYDMCGNVEEWCLDWYGPYIDKEQTDPVGYSDGMARVTRGGSHNTPVKYLRSANRMAMLPEDKHAMTGFRVVQAEYPQTAPLSQPKDEYAVSQIKWDWTSQCITEPVFTAPLVYVHEPDAHSGTPFFKHNHQPALTWCDNGDLLAVWFSTNEEKGREMVVLSSRLRAGSREWEKPRMFYQIADRNLTGTALLNDRQGTLYHINGVEAAGHWQNLMMTLRTSTDNGQTWSKPRMIAPEHTRRHQVIAGTSITKEGWLLFVLLPSLCRLLDCFLSKSFSIISSPPLPDFC
;
A
#
# COMPACT_ATOMS: atom_id res chain seq x y z
N MET A 1 38.86 92.34 8.22
CA MET A 1 38.47 91.45 7.12
C MET A 1 38.55 90.03 7.68
N LYS A 2 37.42 89.45 8.13
CA LYS A 2 37.35 88.14 8.76
C LYS A 2 36.74 87.11 7.73
N LEU A 3 37.58 86.19 7.29
CA LEU A 3 37.18 85.10 6.35
C LEU A 3 36.50 83.96 7.15
N LYS A 4 35.26 83.70 6.84
CA LYS A 4 34.53 82.54 7.40
C LYS A 4 34.70 81.36 6.47
N PHE A 5 35.30 80.26 6.95
CA PHE A 5 35.30 78.94 6.28
C PHE A 5 34.03 78.20 6.61
N LEU A 6 33.31 77.79 5.56
CA LEU A 6 32.16 76.93 5.64
C LEU A 6 32.66 75.51 5.43
N VAL A 7 32.55 74.63 6.46
CA VAL A 7 32.88 73.20 6.35
C VAL A 7 31.59 72.49 6.01
N SER A 8 31.52 71.97 4.81
CA SER A 8 30.40 71.12 4.38
C SER A 8 30.70 69.65 4.72
N THR A 9 29.95 69.06 5.66
CA THR A 9 30.07 67.65 6.06
C THR A 9 29.21 66.82 5.12
N ILE A 10 29.83 66.04 4.22
CA ILE A 10 29.18 65.08 3.38
C ILE A 10 28.99 63.81 4.23
N VAL A 11 27.73 63.48 4.62
CA VAL A 11 27.40 62.21 5.24
C VAL A 11 27.18 61.20 4.12
N SER A 12 28.18 60.35 3.89
CA SER A 12 28.04 59.17 3.02
C SER A 12 27.22 58.10 3.73
N ILE A 13 25.97 57.91 3.33
CA ILE A 13 25.17 56.78 3.73
C ILE A 13 25.68 55.54 2.98
N MET A 14 26.49 54.71 3.65
CA MET A 14 26.81 53.37 3.15
C MET A 14 25.53 52.51 3.26
N ILE A 15 24.89 52.30 2.11
CA ILE A 15 23.87 51.24 1.97
C ILE A 15 24.62 49.91 1.92
N TRP A 16 24.63 49.19 3.04
CA TRP A 16 25.12 47.84 3.07
C TRP A 16 24.09 46.97 2.29
N PRO A 17 24.52 46.21 1.27
CA PRO A 17 23.59 45.26 0.66
C PRO A 17 23.18 44.26 1.74
N ALA A 18 21.87 44.21 2.02
CA ALA A 18 21.33 43.14 2.81
C ALA A 18 21.66 41.83 2.07
N SER A 19 22.62 41.09 2.59
CA SER A 19 22.87 39.73 2.14
C SER A 19 21.56 38.98 2.32
N ILE A 20 20.89 38.69 1.22
CA ILE A 20 19.80 37.71 1.19
C ILE A 20 20.52 36.41 1.56
N MET A 21 20.49 36.07 2.84
CA MET A 21 20.82 34.72 3.27
C MET A 21 19.85 33.81 2.50
N ALA A 22 20.36 33.05 1.57
CA ALA A 22 19.60 31.98 0.95
C ALA A 22 19.08 31.11 2.09
N GLN A 23 17.77 31.13 2.34
CA GLN A 23 17.15 30.31 3.35
C GLN A 23 17.44 28.87 2.93
N SER A 24 18.18 28.12 3.73
CA SER A 24 18.49 26.73 3.42
C SER A 24 17.17 25.98 3.24
N GLU A 25 16.99 25.33 2.10
CA GLU A 25 15.82 24.47 1.85
C GLU A 25 15.69 23.49 3.01
N LEU A 26 14.46 23.33 3.51
CA LEU A 26 14.19 22.41 4.62
C LEU A 26 14.52 20.97 4.25
N ILE A 27 14.21 20.59 3.02
CA ILE A 27 14.50 19.29 2.46
C ILE A 27 15.65 19.43 1.45
N PRO A 28 16.80 18.77 1.67
CA PRO A 28 17.84 18.69 0.65
C PRO A 28 17.30 18.00 -0.62
N MET A 29 17.41 18.68 -1.75
CA MET A 29 16.83 18.24 -3.02
C MET A 29 17.91 18.06 -4.07
N ILE A 30 17.68 17.15 -5.03
CA ILE A 30 18.49 17.03 -6.23
C ILE A 30 17.63 17.13 -7.49
N GLU A 31 18.18 17.68 -8.56
CA GLU A 31 17.50 17.79 -9.84
C GLU A 31 17.58 16.47 -10.60
N ILE A 32 16.41 15.99 -11.02
CA ILE A 32 16.22 14.81 -11.85
C ILE A 32 15.94 15.29 -13.28
N PRO A 33 16.74 14.89 -14.28
CA PRO A 33 16.57 15.37 -15.64
C PRO A 33 15.30 14.82 -16.29
N ALA A 34 14.74 15.53 -17.24
CA ALA A 34 13.74 14.99 -18.16
C ALA A 34 14.34 13.85 -19.01
N GLY A 35 13.52 12.88 -19.42
CA GLY A 35 14.02 11.77 -20.22
C GLY A 35 13.02 10.65 -20.41
N ASN A 36 13.49 9.54 -20.96
CA ASN A 36 12.71 8.34 -21.23
C ASN A 36 13.28 7.15 -20.49
N PHE A 37 12.42 6.23 -20.08
CA PHE A 37 12.82 4.94 -19.52
C PHE A 37 11.77 3.87 -19.82
N TYR A 38 12.12 2.63 -19.56
CA TYR A 38 11.17 1.54 -19.54
C TYR A 38 10.75 1.27 -18.10
N MET A 39 9.45 1.45 -17.84
CA MET A 39 8.81 1.21 -16.55
C MET A 39 8.31 -0.23 -16.46
N GLY A 40 8.49 -0.85 -15.29
CA GLY A 40 8.11 -2.24 -15.07
C GLY A 40 9.13 -3.25 -15.57
N THR A 41 8.68 -4.50 -15.75
CA THR A 41 9.43 -5.65 -16.26
C THR A 41 8.60 -6.45 -17.27
N LEU A 42 9.16 -7.53 -17.81
CA LEU A 42 8.43 -8.45 -18.69
C LEU A 42 7.35 -9.25 -17.92
N GLY A 43 7.41 -9.27 -16.58
CA GLY A 43 6.48 -9.97 -15.71
C GLY A 43 6.72 -11.48 -15.76
N GLU A 44 7.32 -11.99 -14.70
CA GLU A 44 7.40 -13.42 -14.43
C GLU A 44 6.51 -13.72 -13.21
N ASP A 45 6.24 -14.97 -12.95
CA ASP A 45 5.27 -15.46 -11.96
C ASP A 45 5.00 -14.55 -10.74
N GLU A 46 6.05 -14.20 -9.99
CA GLU A 46 5.93 -13.38 -8.78
C GLU A 46 5.80 -11.87 -9.05
N ASN A 47 6.10 -11.45 -10.28
CA ASN A 47 6.17 -10.04 -10.68
C ASN A 47 5.15 -9.69 -11.77
N TYR A 48 4.05 -10.43 -11.82
CA TYR A 48 3.00 -10.29 -12.86
C TYR A 48 2.44 -8.87 -12.96
N ASP A 49 2.42 -8.13 -11.85
CA ASP A 49 1.89 -6.77 -11.77
C ASP A 49 2.89 -5.68 -12.20
N GLU A 50 4.14 -6.06 -12.46
CA GLU A 50 5.15 -5.21 -13.08
C GLU A 50 5.06 -5.20 -14.62
N ALA A 51 4.22 -6.06 -15.19
CA ALA A 51 3.98 -6.17 -16.63
C ALA A 51 2.71 -5.42 -17.05
N PRO A 52 2.64 -5.00 -18.31
CA PRO A 52 3.71 -5.04 -19.33
C PRO A 52 4.77 -3.96 -19.09
N MET A 53 6.03 -4.30 -19.41
CA MET A 53 7.08 -3.29 -19.50
C MET A 53 6.74 -2.31 -20.62
N HIS A 54 6.67 -1.03 -20.32
CA HIS A 54 6.26 0.00 -21.27
C HIS A 54 7.13 1.25 -21.20
N LYS A 55 7.17 1.99 -22.28
CA LYS A 55 7.98 3.20 -22.35
C LYS A 55 7.27 4.37 -21.69
N VAL A 56 8.01 5.09 -20.83
CA VAL A 56 7.53 6.32 -20.16
C VAL A 56 8.45 7.48 -20.50
N HIS A 57 7.85 8.63 -20.79
CA HIS A 57 8.52 9.90 -20.99
C HIS A 57 8.25 10.84 -19.81
N ILE A 58 9.28 11.24 -19.10
CA ILE A 58 9.26 12.32 -18.11
C ILE A 58 9.57 13.62 -18.85
N SER A 59 8.56 14.44 -19.09
CA SER A 59 8.63 15.54 -20.03
C SER A 59 9.39 16.77 -19.51
N LYS A 60 9.49 16.91 -18.18
CA LYS A 60 10.14 18.07 -17.53
C LYS A 60 11.07 17.59 -16.42
N PRO A 61 12.19 18.30 -16.20
CA PRO A 61 12.99 18.05 -15.00
C PRO A 61 12.19 18.39 -13.74
N PHE A 62 12.48 17.69 -12.66
CA PHE A 62 11.91 17.93 -11.34
C PHE A 62 12.99 17.79 -10.26
N LYS A 63 12.74 18.30 -9.06
CA LYS A 63 13.62 18.01 -7.94
C LYS A 63 13.00 16.95 -7.04
N MET A 64 13.84 16.06 -6.49
CA MET A 64 13.45 15.03 -5.55
C MET A 64 14.28 15.13 -4.28
N GLY A 65 13.68 14.83 -3.12
CA GLY A 65 14.40 14.73 -1.85
C GLY A 65 15.52 13.70 -1.93
N LEU A 66 16.71 14.06 -1.47
CA LEU A 66 17.88 13.16 -1.47
C LEU A 66 17.60 11.86 -0.73
N THR A 67 16.81 11.95 0.33
CA THR A 67 16.41 10.87 1.23
C THR A 67 14.90 10.90 1.45
N GLU A 68 14.38 9.97 2.18
CA GLU A 68 13.07 10.05 2.81
C GLU A 68 13.01 11.25 3.77
N VAL A 69 11.81 11.74 4.05
CA VAL A 69 11.59 12.79 5.05
C VAL A 69 11.95 12.25 6.44
N THR A 70 12.73 13.02 7.19
CA THR A 70 13.17 12.61 8.55
C THR A 70 12.20 13.06 9.64
N ASN A 71 12.34 12.51 10.84
CA ASN A 71 11.59 12.91 12.03
C ASN A 71 11.72 14.42 12.29
N ALA A 72 12.95 14.95 12.30
CA ALA A 72 13.18 16.37 12.55
C ALA A 72 12.46 17.26 11.53
N GLN A 73 12.43 16.87 10.26
CA GLN A 73 11.76 17.61 9.20
C GLN A 73 10.22 17.54 9.34
N TYR A 74 9.69 16.34 9.58
CA TYR A 74 8.25 16.13 9.69
C TYR A 74 7.67 16.80 10.95
N GLU A 75 8.36 16.78 12.06
CA GLU A 75 7.91 17.37 13.32
C GLU A 75 7.86 18.90 13.31
N LEU A 76 8.48 19.56 12.34
CA LEU A 76 8.25 21.00 12.09
C LEU A 76 6.83 21.27 11.57
N PHE A 77 6.23 20.31 10.91
CA PHE A 77 4.84 20.33 10.46
C PHE A 77 3.90 19.82 11.56
N CYS A 78 4.21 18.67 12.12
CA CYS A 78 3.38 17.98 13.11
C CYS A 78 4.18 17.65 14.38
N PRO A 79 4.34 18.60 15.33
CA PRO A 79 5.12 18.38 16.56
C PRO A 79 4.61 17.22 17.41
N GLY A 80 3.30 16.93 17.35
CA GLY A 80 2.68 15.80 18.06
C GLY A 80 3.19 14.44 17.60
N HIS A 81 3.71 14.33 16.38
CA HIS A 81 4.26 13.08 15.84
C HIS A 81 5.43 12.54 16.67
N LYS A 82 6.13 13.40 17.41
CA LYS A 82 7.21 13.01 18.33
C LYS A 82 6.79 11.94 19.33
N LEU A 83 5.48 11.84 19.65
CA LEU A 83 4.95 10.80 20.54
C LEU A 83 5.00 9.39 19.93
N LEU A 84 5.20 9.29 18.61
CA LEU A 84 5.31 8.01 17.90
C LEU A 84 6.75 7.56 17.73
N ARG A 85 7.74 8.38 18.08
CA ARG A 85 9.16 7.98 18.06
C ARG A 85 9.38 6.78 18.96
N GLY A 86 10.16 5.84 18.48
CA GLY A 86 10.45 4.60 19.20
C GLY A 86 9.30 3.62 19.32
N LYS A 87 8.14 3.91 18.75
CA LYS A 87 7.02 2.97 18.70
C LYS A 87 7.46 1.70 17.99
N ASN A 88 7.26 0.55 18.63
CA ASN A 88 7.74 -0.75 18.17
C ASN A 88 9.27 -0.84 18.01
N GLY A 89 10.05 0.13 18.53
CA GLY A 89 11.50 0.16 18.47
C GLY A 89 12.10 0.79 17.21
N PHE A 90 11.31 1.57 16.44
CA PHE A 90 11.75 2.19 15.19
C PHE A 90 11.65 3.73 15.25
N SER A 91 12.42 4.39 14.38
CA SER A 91 12.35 5.86 14.16
C SER A 91 12.47 6.67 15.46
N ASN A 92 13.60 6.58 16.12
CA ASN A 92 13.87 7.24 17.42
C ASN A 92 14.52 8.61 17.25
N GLU A 93 15.48 8.73 16.31
CA GLU A 93 16.38 9.87 16.22
C GLU A 93 15.89 10.90 15.19
N ASP A 94 16.45 12.10 15.25
CA ASP A 94 16.09 13.23 14.38
C ASP A 94 16.35 12.94 12.91
N ASP A 95 17.41 12.21 12.60
CA ASP A 95 17.88 11.89 11.24
C ASP A 95 17.41 10.50 10.76
N GLU A 96 16.46 9.90 11.44
CA GLU A 96 15.78 8.69 10.97
C GLU A 96 14.53 9.03 10.15
N ALA A 97 14.23 8.19 9.15
CA ALA A 97 13.04 8.33 8.33
C ALA A 97 11.78 8.35 9.21
N VAL A 98 10.88 9.29 8.95
CA VAL A 98 9.58 9.33 9.62
C VAL A 98 8.74 8.14 9.17
N VAL A 99 8.09 7.47 10.11
CA VAL A 99 7.18 6.35 9.88
C VAL A 99 5.88 6.56 10.66
N PHE A 100 4.91 5.65 10.53
CA PHE A 100 3.56 5.82 11.07
C PHE A 100 2.82 7.02 10.49
N VAL A 101 3.02 7.29 9.22
CA VAL A 101 2.36 8.36 8.45
C VAL A 101 1.41 7.73 7.42
N THR A 102 0.18 8.21 7.37
CA THR A 102 -0.79 7.86 6.35
C THR A 102 -0.46 8.55 5.02
N TYR A 103 -1.11 8.14 3.94
CA TYR A 103 -1.02 8.87 2.67
C TYR A 103 -1.46 10.34 2.83
N GLN A 104 -2.55 10.59 3.56
CA GLN A 104 -3.06 11.92 3.82
C GLN A 104 -2.10 12.77 4.66
N ASP A 105 -1.43 12.16 5.65
CA ASP A 105 -0.40 12.84 6.44
C ASP A 105 0.78 13.29 5.56
N ALA A 106 1.22 12.44 4.64
CA ALA A 106 2.29 12.75 3.70
C ALA A 106 1.91 13.88 2.72
N VAL A 107 0.68 13.84 2.19
CA VAL A 107 0.14 14.92 1.33
C VAL A 107 0.04 16.22 2.12
N ALA A 108 -0.50 16.19 3.34
CA ALA A 108 -0.62 17.39 4.19
C ALA A 108 0.74 18.01 4.52
N PHE A 109 1.79 17.20 4.71
CA PHE A 109 3.16 17.69 4.85
C PHE A 109 3.62 18.41 3.57
N CYS A 110 3.39 17.87 2.40
CA CYS A 110 3.73 18.48 1.12
C CYS A 110 3.01 19.85 0.94
N ASP A 111 1.73 19.91 1.28
CA ASP A 111 0.94 21.13 1.23
C ASP A 111 1.43 22.19 2.21
N TRP A 112 1.82 21.76 3.41
CA TRP A 112 2.44 22.67 4.40
C TRP A 112 3.78 23.22 3.89
N LEU A 113 4.63 22.35 3.33
CA LEU A 113 5.93 22.74 2.79
C LEU A 113 5.77 23.72 1.61
N THR A 114 4.76 23.46 0.75
CA THR A 114 4.39 24.36 -0.36
C THR A 114 4.05 25.77 0.14
N ARG A 115 3.20 25.85 1.17
CA ARG A 115 2.86 27.15 1.77
C ARG A 115 4.05 27.83 2.46
N LYS A 116 4.93 27.04 3.07
CA LYS A 116 6.09 27.55 3.81
C LYS A 116 7.15 28.13 2.88
N GLU A 117 7.43 27.46 1.76
CA GLU A 117 8.53 27.82 0.86
C GLU A 117 8.08 28.55 -0.42
N GLY A 118 6.77 28.59 -0.70
CA GLY A 118 6.22 29.24 -1.91
C GLY A 118 6.57 28.51 -3.21
N LYS A 119 6.90 27.23 -3.13
CA LYS A 119 7.20 26.33 -4.25
C LYS A 119 6.29 25.12 -4.16
N THR A 120 5.87 24.53 -5.29
CA THR A 120 5.00 23.37 -5.28
C THR A 120 5.75 22.10 -4.85
N TYR A 121 5.33 21.50 -3.74
CA TYR A 121 5.79 20.19 -3.26
C TYR A 121 4.66 19.19 -3.28
N ARG A 122 4.96 17.96 -3.64
CA ARG A 122 4.03 16.85 -3.68
C ARG A 122 4.74 15.51 -3.50
N LEU A 123 3.99 14.44 -3.38
CA LEU A 123 4.55 13.10 -3.51
C LEU A 123 5.00 12.85 -4.97
N PRO A 124 5.99 11.97 -5.20
CA PRO A 124 6.33 11.53 -6.54
C PRO A 124 5.15 10.76 -7.17
N THR A 125 5.00 10.82 -8.49
CA THR A 125 4.23 9.77 -9.17
C THR A 125 5.00 8.45 -9.12
N GLU A 126 4.32 7.32 -9.31
CA GLU A 126 4.98 6.02 -9.38
C GLU A 126 6.07 5.99 -10.44
N ALA A 127 5.81 6.61 -11.60
CA ALA A 127 6.76 6.69 -12.70
C ALA A 127 7.97 7.58 -12.38
N GLU A 128 7.77 8.73 -11.74
CA GLU A 128 8.87 9.59 -11.30
C GLU A 128 9.75 8.87 -10.28
N TRP A 129 9.14 8.12 -9.36
CA TRP A 129 9.87 7.35 -8.37
C TRP A 129 10.75 6.27 -9.02
N GLU A 130 10.17 5.43 -9.91
CA GLU A 130 10.93 4.36 -10.58
C GLU A 130 12.02 4.91 -11.50
N TYR A 131 11.72 5.99 -12.23
CA TYR A 131 12.68 6.69 -13.07
C TYR A 131 13.87 7.18 -12.26
N ALA A 132 13.60 7.83 -11.13
CA ALA A 132 14.62 8.35 -10.23
C ALA A 132 15.43 7.22 -9.56
N CYS A 133 14.76 6.12 -9.18
CA CYS A 133 15.44 4.93 -8.63
C CYS A 133 16.40 4.31 -9.63
N LYS A 134 15.97 4.12 -10.88
CA LYS A 134 16.78 3.54 -11.96
C LYS A 134 17.94 4.43 -12.38
N ALA A 135 17.84 5.75 -12.24
CA ALA A 135 18.89 6.73 -12.56
C ALA A 135 19.59 6.48 -13.90
N GLY A 136 18.82 6.16 -14.95
CA GLY A 136 19.33 5.86 -16.28
C GLY A 136 19.92 4.44 -16.46
N ARG A 137 19.77 3.57 -15.46
CA ARG A 137 20.22 2.17 -15.50
C ARG A 137 19.03 1.21 -15.59
N TYR A 138 19.32 -0.03 -15.96
CA TYR A 138 18.35 -1.12 -16.05
C TYR A 138 18.65 -2.23 -15.03
N TRP A 139 19.33 -1.89 -13.94
CA TRP A 139 19.66 -2.82 -12.87
C TRP A 139 18.43 -3.18 -12.04
N ASN A 140 18.46 -4.35 -11.44
CA ASN A 140 17.40 -4.80 -10.54
C ASN A 140 17.29 -3.91 -9.31
N PHE A 141 18.40 -3.42 -8.78
CA PHE A 141 18.46 -2.50 -7.66
C PHE A 141 19.02 -1.16 -8.09
N TYR A 142 18.84 -0.14 -7.28
CA TYR A 142 19.19 1.23 -7.61
C TYR A 142 20.69 1.49 -7.87
N MET A 143 21.56 0.53 -7.57
CA MET A 143 23.02 0.66 -7.76
C MET A 143 23.65 -0.48 -8.56
N ASP A 144 23.05 -1.70 -8.58
CA ASP A 144 23.60 -2.90 -9.21
C ASP A 144 22.50 -3.95 -9.38
N ASP A 145 22.82 -5.07 -10.03
CA ASP A 145 21.95 -6.25 -10.12
C ASP A 145 21.87 -7.04 -8.81
N LYS A 146 22.67 -6.70 -7.82
CA LYS A 146 22.67 -7.33 -6.49
C LYS A 146 22.76 -6.29 -5.39
N LEU A 147 21.88 -6.38 -4.42
CA LEU A 147 21.97 -5.59 -3.20
C LEU A 147 23.04 -6.18 -2.27
N PRO A 148 24.13 -5.46 -1.94
CA PRO A 148 25.18 -5.94 -1.04
C PRO A 148 24.60 -6.37 0.31
N ALA A 149 25.09 -7.48 0.87
CA ALA A 149 24.60 -8.02 2.15
C ALA A 149 24.69 -7.03 3.33
N ALA A 150 25.68 -6.14 3.30
CA ALA A 150 25.83 -5.09 4.33
C ALA A 150 24.68 -4.06 4.31
N TRP A 151 23.93 -3.96 3.23
CA TRP A 151 22.80 -3.02 3.09
C TRP A 151 21.46 -3.68 3.30
N GLN A 152 21.43 -5.02 3.40
CA GLN A 152 20.24 -5.79 3.72
C GLN A 152 20.03 -5.71 5.24
N LYS A 153 19.09 -4.86 5.66
CA LYS A 153 18.76 -4.73 7.08
C LYS A 153 18.04 -5.99 7.59
N ASN A 154 16.84 -5.90 8.09
CA ASN A 154 16.08 -7.04 8.61
C ASN A 154 15.27 -7.81 7.54
N GLN A 155 15.78 -7.99 6.34
CA GLN A 155 15.07 -8.67 5.23
C GLN A 155 14.83 -10.18 5.48
N VAL A 156 14.78 -10.58 6.72
CA VAL A 156 14.42 -11.95 7.12
C VAL A 156 12.98 -11.93 7.61
N ILE A 157 12.13 -12.74 6.99
CA ILE A 157 10.76 -12.94 7.44
C ILE A 157 10.79 -13.57 8.83
N THR A 158 10.56 -12.75 9.86
CA THR A 158 10.46 -13.18 11.24
C THR A 158 9.11 -12.80 11.82
N ALA A 159 8.61 -13.61 12.74
CA ALA A 159 7.36 -13.35 13.46
C ALA A 159 7.40 -12.08 14.34
N SER A 160 8.55 -11.46 14.49
CA SER A 160 8.74 -10.22 15.24
C SER A 160 9.66 -9.30 14.49
N LEU A 161 9.23 -8.07 14.32
CA LEU A 161 10.09 -6.98 13.87
C LEU A 161 11.20 -6.81 14.89
N LYS A 162 12.44 -6.79 14.42
CA LYS A 162 13.58 -6.44 15.28
C LYS A 162 13.81 -4.95 15.20
N PRO A 163 13.87 -4.24 16.33
CA PRO A 163 14.26 -2.84 16.35
C PRO A 163 15.59 -2.62 15.62
N LEU A 164 15.65 -1.59 14.80
CA LEU A 164 16.87 -1.13 14.15
C LEU A 164 16.74 0.35 13.81
N SER A 165 17.87 0.97 13.50
CA SER A 165 17.90 2.37 13.06
C SER A 165 17.39 2.51 11.63
N LEU A 166 16.54 3.51 11.43
CA LEU A 166 16.03 3.97 10.13
C LEU A 166 16.77 5.24 9.66
N LYS A 167 17.98 5.46 10.15
CA LYS A 167 18.80 6.60 9.75
C LYS A 167 18.96 6.62 8.24
N VAL A 168 18.66 7.80 7.65
CA VAL A 168 18.74 8.01 6.21
C VAL A 168 20.18 8.16 5.72
N ALA A 169 20.41 7.97 4.42
CA ALA A 169 21.70 8.08 3.75
C ALA A 169 22.81 7.19 4.34
N GLN A 170 22.44 5.98 4.77
CA GLN A 170 23.41 4.99 5.28
C GLN A 170 23.96 4.08 4.18
N THR A 171 23.42 4.14 2.97
CA THR A 171 23.91 3.44 1.78
C THR A 171 24.47 4.47 0.79
N PRO A 172 25.37 4.09 -0.14
CA PRO A 172 25.79 4.99 -1.19
C PRO A 172 24.60 5.45 -2.05
N PRO A 173 24.64 6.67 -2.62
CA PRO A 173 23.60 7.14 -3.51
C PRO A 173 23.65 6.45 -4.87
N ASN A 174 22.54 6.50 -5.61
CA ASN A 174 22.54 6.10 -7.02
C ASN A 174 23.28 7.13 -7.90
N GLU A 175 23.34 6.88 -9.20
CA GLU A 175 24.04 7.74 -10.18
C GLU A 175 23.54 9.21 -10.18
N TRP A 176 22.32 9.44 -9.73
CA TRP A 176 21.76 10.79 -9.62
C TRP A 176 21.82 11.37 -8.22
N GLY A 177 22.45 10.70 -7.26
CA GLY A 177 22.66 11.18 -5.90
C GLY A 177 21.53 10.89 -4.92
N LEU A 178 20.58 10.03 -5.24
CA LEU A 178 19.49 9.62 -4.36
C LEU A 178 19.89 8.45 -3.47
N TYR A 179 19.54 8.52 -2.20
CA TYR A 179 19.84 7.50 -1.20
C TYR A 179 18.62 6.63 -0.90
N ASP A 180 18.88 5.44 -0.38
CA ASP A 180 17.92 4.53 0.25
C ASP A 180 16.72 4.12 -0.66
N MET A 181 16.91 4.16 -2.00
CA MET A 181 15.85 3.84 -2.97
C MET A 181 15.42 2.35 -2.96
N CYS A 182 16.13 1.48 -2.24
CA CYS A 182 15.80 0.06 -2.11
C CYS A 182 15.94 -0.36 -0.64
N GLY A 183 14.87 -0.28 0.12
CA GLY A 183 14.82 -0.59 1.54
C GLY A 183 14.66 0.64 2.44
N ASN A 184 15.11 0.57 3.66
CA ASN A 184 14.88 1.52 4.74
C ASN A 184 13.39 1.66 5.07
N VAL A 185 12.61 2.51 4.37
CA VAL A 185 11.15 2.55 4.50
C VAL A 185 10.48 2.56 3.12
N GLU A 186 9.30 1.98 3.02
CA GLU A 186 8.43 2.12 1.86
C GLU A 186 8.00 3.57 1.70
N GLU A 187 7.88 4.02 0.47
CA GLU A 187 7.59 5.41 0.17
C GLU A 187 6.26 5.58 -0.54
N TRP A 188 5.37 6.38 0.03
CA TRP A 188 4.13 6.76 -0.61
C TRP A 188 4.35 7.43 -1.97
N CYS A 189 3.61 6.98 -2.97
CA CYS A 189 3.48 7.64 -4.28
C CYS A 189 2.09 8.25 -4.46
N LEU A 190 1.98 9.20 -5.39
CA LEU A 190 0.73 9.92 -5.68
C LEU A 190 -0.37 9.01 -6.23
N ASP A 191 0.01 7.96 -6.93
CA ASP A 191 -0.86 7.16 -7.78
C ASP A 191 -1.77 6.22 -6.99
N TRP A 192 -3.00 6.03 -7.47
CA TRP A 192 -3.80 4.87 -7.16
C TRP A 192 -3.21 3.65 -7.86
N TYR A 193 -3.10 2.54 -7.14
CA TYR A 193 -2.63 1.29 -7.70
C TYR A 193 -3.62 0.72 -8.72
N GLY A 194 -3.10 0.23 -9.84
CA GLY A 194 -3.82 -0.47 -10.88
C GLY A 194 -2.87 -1.13 -11.89
N PRO A 195 -3.39 -1.96 -12.80
CA PRO A 195 -2.55 -2.66 -13.78
C PRO A 195 -1.86 -1.70 -14.73
N TYR A 196 -0.66 -2.03 -15.16
CA TYR A 196 -0.01 -1.29 -16.24
C TYR A 196 -0.74 -1.49 -17.57
N ILE A 197 -0.61 -0.54 -18.48
CA ILE A 197 -1.16 -0.61 -19.84
C ILE A 197 -0.03 -0.71 -20.86
N ASP A 198 -0.24 -1.52 -21.91
CA ASP A 198 0.73 -1.70 -23.00
C ASP A 198 0.68 -0.52 -23.97
N LYS A 199 1.10 0.66 -23.49
CA LYS A 199 1.18 1.90 -24.27
C LYS A 199 2.29 2.79 -23.74
N GLU A 200 2.96 3.51 -24.65
CA GLU A 200 3.84 4.61 -24.28
C GLU A 200 3.03 5.71 -23.55
N GLN A 201 3.58 6.22 -22.45
CA GLN A 201 2.93 7.23 -21.61
C GLN A 201 3.86 8.43 -21.40
N THR A 202 3.27 9.60 -21.24
CA THR A 202 3.98 10.83 -20.87
C THR A 202 3.46 11.32 -19.54
N ASP A 203 4.35 11.50 -18.57
CA ASP A 203 4.06 11.96 -17.20
C ASP A 203 2.84 11.25 -16.60
N PRO A 204 2.80 9.91 -16.55
CA PRO A 204 1.64 9.19 -16.03
C PRO A 204 1.40 9.48 -14.55
N VAL A 205 0.12 9.46 -14.15
CA VAL A 205 -0.35 9.71 -12.78
C VAL A 205 -1.22 8.57 -12.23
N GLY A 206 -1.11 7.40 -12.84
CA GLY A 206 -1.90 6.23 -12.46
C GLY A 206 -3.40 6.38 -12.74
N TYR A 207 -4.19 5.78 -11.89
CA TYR A 207 -5.66 5.73 -12.03
C TYR A 207 -6.34 6.87 -11.28
N SER A 208 -7.56 7.24 -11.72
CA SER A 208 -8.38 8.28 -11.07
C SER A 208 -8.92 7.85 -9.71
N ASP A 209 -9.01 6.54 -9.48
CA ASP A 209 -9.55 5.92 -8.28
C ASP A 209 -8.94 4.53 -8.06
N GLY A 210 -9.05 3.97 -6.85
CA GLY A 210 -8.52 2.64 -6.53
C GLY A 210 -8.84 2.21 -5.10
N MET A 211 -8.42 1.00 -4.75
CA MET A 211 -8.53 0.47 -3.39
C MET A 211 -7.33 0.87 -2.52
N ALA A 212 -6.15 0.99 -3.13
CA ALA A 212 -4.89 1.25 -2.44
C ALA A 212 -4.04 2.26 -3.21
N ARG A 213 -3.18 2.99 -2.51
CA ARG A 213 -2.16 3.87 -3.09
C ARG A 213 -0.89 3.08 -3.32
N VAL A 214 -0.17 3.47 -4.36
CA VAL A 214 1.15 2.88 -4.64
C VAL A 214 2.14 3.25 -3.54
N THR A 215 2.91 2.27 -3.10
CA THR A 215 4.16 2.47 -2.36
C THR A 215 5.31 1.81 -3.09
N ARG A 216 6.52 2.31 -2.90
CA ARG A 216 7.72 1.86 -3.64
C ARG A 216 8.91 1.68 -2.70
N GLY A 217 9.96 1.00 -3.20
CA GLY A 217 11.25 0.85 -2.55
C GLY A 217 11.36 -0.29 -1.56
N GLY A 218 10.26 -0.73 -1.00
CA GLY A 218 10.28 -1.69 0.11
C GLY A 218 10.87 -1.09 1.38
N SER A 219 10.91 -1.87 2.44
CA SER A 219 11.35 -1.41 3.77
C SER A 219 12.49 -2.25 4.32
N HIS A 220 12.95 -1.86 5.50
CA HIS A 220 13.94 -2.61 6.29
C HIS A 220 13.54 -4.07 6.58
N ASN A 221 12.28 -4.45 6.42
CA ASN A 221 11.77 -5.79 6.66
C ASN A 221 11.29 -6.51 5.38
N THR A 222 11.42 -5.88 4.24
CA THR A 222 11.02 -6.46 2.94
C THR A 222 12.09 -7.45 2.48
N PRO A 223 11.73 -8.70 2.09
CA PRO A 223 12.69 -9.65 1.52
C PRO A 223 13.39 -9.07 0.29
N VAL A 224 14.68 -9.38 0.12
CA VAL A 224 15.55 -8.78 -0.91
C VAL A 224 14.95 -8.87 -2.31
N LYS A 225 14.31 -9.98 -2.66
CA LYS A 225 13.69 -10.18 -3.98
C LYS A 225 12.60 -9.12 -4.32
N TYR A 226 12.02 -8.47 -3.32
CA TYR A 226 11.02 -7.41 -3.45
C TYR A 226 11.59 -5.99 -3.25
N LEU A 227 12.90 -5.84 -3.12
CA LEU A 227 13.57 -4.53 -3.06
C LEU A 227 14.02 -4.01 -4.43
N ARG A 228 13.58 -4.64 -5.51
CA ARG A 228 13.95 -4.26 -6.88
C ARG A 228 13.33 -2.92 -7.27
N SER A 229 14.02 -2.19 -8.12
CA SER A 229 13.56 -0.87 -8.59
C SER A 229 12.19 -0.91 -9.27
N ALA A 230 11.84 -2.03 -9.92
CA ALA A 230 10.56 -2.22 -10.59
C ALA A 230 9.47 -2.80 -9.68
N ASN A 231 9.81 -3.29 -8.48
CA ASN A 231 8.83 -3.91 -7.59
C ASN A 231 7.74 -2.92 -7.19
N ARG A 232 6.50 -3.33 -7.36
CA ARG A 232 5.31 -2.54 -7.07
C ARG A 232 4.67 -3.00 -5.78
N MET A 233 4.33 -2.05 -4.95
CA MET A 233 3.68 -2.29 -3.67
C MET A 233 2.46 -1.38 -3.55
N ALA A 234 1.53 -1.75 -2.69
CA ALA A 234 0.38 -0.91 -2.42
C ALA A 234 -0.04 -0.97 -0.95
N MET A 235 -0.73 0.06 -0.48
CA MET A 235 -1.25 0.13 0.87
C MET A 235 -2.54 0.96 0.91
N LEU A 236 -3.43 0.64 1.86
CA LEU A 236 -4.63 1.45 2.07
C LEU A 236 -4.22 2.87 2.48
N PRO A 237 -4.89 3.92 1.95
CA PRO A 237 -4.49 5.30 2.23
C PRO A 237 -4.49 5.69 3.71
N GLU A 238 -5.32 5.04 4.52
CA GLU A 238 -5.46 5.28 5.96
C GLU A 238 -4.51 4.45 6.81
N ASP A 239 -3.79 3.49 6.20
CA ASP A 239 -2.87 2.61 6.93
C ASP A 239 -1.59 3.36 7.30
N LYS A 240 -1.01 2.99 8.44
CA LYS A 240 0.26 3.52 8.93
C LYS A 240 0.95 2.54 9.86
N HIS A 241 2.21 2.29 9.60
CA HIS A 241 3.02 1.37 10.39
C HIS A 241 4.52 1.72 10.34
N ALA A 242 5.34 0.93 11.03
CA ALA A 242 6.78 1.19 11.18
C ALA A 242 7.61 1.03 9.91
N MET A 243 7.03 0.63 8.79
CA MET A 243 7.75 0.36 7.54
C MET A 243 7.50 1.40 6.46
N THR A 244 6.59 2.35 6.68
CA THR A 244 6.16 3.29 5.63
C THR A 244 6.42 4.73 6.02
N GLY A 245 7.14 5.42 5.16
CA GLY A 245 7.41 6.85 5.17
C GLY A 245 7.14 7.45 3.78
N PHE A 246 7.89 8.47 3.40
CA PHE A 246 7.76 9.09 2.09
C PHE A 246 8.94 10.00 1.78
N ARG A 247 9.14 10.30 0.51
CA ARG A 247 9.98 11.41 0.05
C ARG A 247 9.17 12.42 -0.74
N VAL A 248 9.68 13.62 -0.92
CA VAL A 248 8.96 14.70 -1.62
C VAL A 248 9.58 15.02 -2.97
N VAL A 249 8.74 15.49 -3.88
CA VAL A 249 9.13 16.09 -5.17
C VAL A 249 8.78 17.56 -5.16
N GLN A 250 9.67 18.41 -5.67
CA GLN A 250 9.41 19.81 -5.96
C GLN A 250 9.17 19.95 -7.46
N ALA A 251 7.93 20.01 -7.86
CA ALA A 251 7.46 20.23 -9.23
C ALA A 251 5.96 20.51 -9.24
N GLU A 252 5.47 21.12 -10.31
CA GLU A 252 4.04 21.23 -10.56
C GLU A 252 3.42 19.83 -10.76
N TYR A 253 2.12 19.71 -10.50
CA TYR A 253 1.40 18.47 -10.78
C TYR A 253 1.41 18.17 -12.28
N PRO A 254 1.65 16.92 -12.69
CA PRO A 254 1.49 16.53 -14.09
C PRO A 254 0.09 16.88 -14.61
N GLN A 255 0.01 17.28 -15.88
CA GLN A 255 -1.27 17.65 -16.51
C GLN A 255 -1.92 16.47 -17.24
N THR A 256 -1.31 15.29 -17.18
CA THR A 256 -1.83 14.06 -17.77
C THR A 256 -3.11 13.64 -17.05
N ALA A 257 -4.14 13.31 -17.81
CA ALA A 257 -5.36 12.79 -17.22
C ALA A 257 -5.12 11.37 -16.65
N PRO A 258 -5.61 11.08 -15.44
CA PRO A 258 -5.49 9.76 -14.87
C PRO A 258 -6.30 8.74 -15.67
N LEU A 259 -5.87 7.47 -15.63
CA LEU A 259 -6.57 6.36 -16.25
C LEU A 259 -7.90 6.10 -15.53
N SER A 260 -8.90 5.67 -16.28
CA SER A 260 -10.14 5.15 -15.70
C SER A 260 -9.98 3.70 -15.31
N GLN A 261 -10.54 3.28 -14.17
CA GLN A 261 -10.59 1.87 -13.82
C GLN A 261 -11.29 1.05 -14.91
N PRO A 262 -10.75 -0.13 -15.25
CA PRO A 262 -11.45 -1.05 -16.16
C PRO A 262 -12.86 -1.34 -15.63
N LYS A 263 -13.86 -1.27 -16.49
CA LYS A 263 -15.23 -1.68 -16.13
C LYS A 263 -15.27 -3.21 -16.08
N ASP A 264 -15.69 -3.72 -14.95
CA ASP A 264 -16.02 -5.15 -14.86
C ASP A 264 -17.42 -5.38 -15.47
N GLU A 265 -17.48 -6.11 -16.58
CA GLU A 265 -18.73 -6.45 -17.27
C GLU A 265 -19.41 -7.69 -16.67
N TYR A 266 -18.88 -8.20 -15.56
CA TYR A 266 -19.41 -9.38 -14.91
C TYR A 266 -20.80 -9.15 -14.34
N ALA A 267 -21.79 -9.88 -14.89
CA ALA A 267 -23.16 -9.78 -14.48
C ALA A 267 -23.56 -10.87 -13.48
N VAL A 268 -24.22 -10.45 -12.40
CA VAL A 268 -24.80 -11.34 -11.39
C VAL A 268 -26.30 -11.12 -11.33
N SER A 269 -27.10 -12.20 -11.31
CA SER A 269 -28.56 -12.10 -11.16
C SER A 269 -28.91 -11.42 -9.83
N GLN A 270 -29.84 -10.47 -9.87
CA GLN A 270 -30.35 -9.79 -8.68
C GLN A 270 -31.73 -10.34 -8.27
N ILE A 271 -32.22 -11.38 -8.92
CA ILE A 271 -33.50 -12.05 -8.62
C ILE A 271 -33.30 -12.90 -7.37
N LYS A 272 -34.07 -12.65 -6.32
CA LYS A 272 -34.03 -13.46 -5.11
C LYS A 272 -34.43 -14.90 -5.38
N TRP A 273 -33.66 -15.83 -4.82
CA TRP A 273 -33.99 -17.24 -4.89
C TRP A 273 -35.08 -17.60 -3.89
N ASP A 274 -36.04 -18.42 -4.33
CA ASP A 274 -37.09 -18.94 -3.45
C ASP A 274 -36.58 -20.18 -2.67
N TRP A 275 -36.02 -19.93 -1.50
CA TRP A 275 -35.55 -20.99 -0.61
C TRP A 275 -36.69 -21.88 -0.03
N THR A 276 -37.94 -21.43 -0.10
CA THR A 276 -39.08 -22.16 0.48
C THR A 276 -39.60 -23.27 -0.43
N SER A 277 -39.43 -23.11 -1.73
CA SER A 277 -39.84 -24.09 -2.74
C SER A 277 -38.99 -25.37 -2.76
N GLN A 278 -37.84 -25.35 -2.09
CA GLN A 278 -36.87 -26.45 -2.09
C GLN A 278 -36.58 -26.98 -0.67
N CYS A 279 -37.60 -27.09 0.15
CA CYS A 279 -37.44 -27.66 1.50
C CYS A 279 -37.10 -29.14 1.37
N ILE A 280 -35.79 -29.46 1.35
CA ILE A 280 -35.28 -30.84 1.41
C ILE A 280 -35.31 -31.25 2.87
N THR A 281 -36.14 -32.22 3.20
CA THR A 281 -36.29 -32.72 4.58
C THR A 281 -35.19 -33.71 4.99
N GLU A 282 -34.47 -34.27 4.01
CA GLU A 282 -33.38 -35.21 4.24
C GLU A 282 -32.07 -34.68 3.62
N PRO A 283 -30.92 -34.91 4.25
CA PRO A 283 -29.61 -34.53 3.67
C PRO A 283 -29.38 -35.22 2.33
N VAL A 284 -29.05 -34.46 1.32
CA VAL A 284 -28.66 -34.98 0.01
C VAL A 284 -27.15 -34.81 -0.19
N PHE A 285 -26.48 -35.93 -0.42
CA PHE A 285 -25.07 -35.97 -0.74
C PHE A 285 -24.89 -36.21 -2.24
N THR A 286 -24.15 -35.32 -2.91
CA THR A 286 -23.78 -35.50 -4.31
C THR A 286 -22.28 -35.78 -4.42
N ALA A 287 -21.83 -36.21 -5.61
CA ALA A 287 -20.38 -36.25 -5.89
C ALA A 287 -19.78 -34.88 -5.68
N PRO A 288 -18.54 -34.77 -5.16
CA PRO A 288 -17.84 -33.51 -5.02
C PRO A 288 -17.71 -32.77 -6.35
N LEU A 289 -17.93 -31.47 -6.34
CA LEU A 289 -17.69 -30.59 -7.48
C LEU A 289 -16.35 -29.88 -7.29
N VAL A 290 -15.50 -29.91 -8.30
CA VAL A 290 -14.26 -29.16 -8.31
C VAL A 290 -14.59 -27.68 -8.46
N TYR A 291 -14.12 -26.82 -7.53
CA TYR A 291 -14.38 -25.38 -7.55
C TYR A 291 -13.13 -24.55 -7.90
N VAL A 292 -11.93 -25.11 -7.73
CA VAL A 292 -10.68 -24.46 -8.12
C VAL A 292 -10.32 -24.94 -9.52
N HIS A 293 -10.51 -24.07 -10.49
CA HIS A 293 -10.10 -24.27 -11.88
C HIS A 293 -9.01 -23.27 -12.24
N GLU A 294 -8.22 -23.59 -13.25
CA GLU A 294 -7.31 -22.59 -13.83
C GLU A 294 -8.13 -21.50 -14.55
N PRO A 295 -7.79 -20.21 -14.38
CA PRO A 295 -8.40 -19.14 -15.14
C PRO A 295 -8.17 -19.33 -16.65
N ASP A 296 -8.94 -18.61 -17.46
CA ASP A 296 -8.66 -18.55 -18.90
C ASP A 296 -7.32 -17.87 -19.15
N ALA A 297 -6.50 -18.42 -20.05
CA ALA A 297 -5.12 -17.99 -20.31
C ALA A 297 -4.98 -16.49 -20.67
N HIS A 298 -6.04 -15.86 -21.15
CA HIS A 298 -6.04 -14.44 -21.53
C HIS A 298 -6.81 -13.53 -20.57
N SER A 299 -7.26 -14.08 -19.42
CA SER A 299 -8.02 -13.29 -18.43
C SER A 299 -7.19 -12.26 -17.67
N GLY A 300 -5.86 -12.38 -17.69
CA GLY A 300 -4.96 -11.60 -16.85
C GLY A 300 -5.07 -11.91 -15.36
N THR A 301 -5.83 -12.94 -14.97
CA THR A 301 -5.98 -13.37 -13.58
C THR A 301 -4.77 -14.21 -13.17
N PRO A 302 -3.95 -13.77 -12.21
CA PRO A 302 -2.83 -14.57 -11.71
C PRO A 302 -3.35 -15.81 -11.00
N PHE A 303 -2.68 -16.93 -11.24
CA PHE A 303 -3.03 -18.20 -10.64
C PHE A 303 -1.75 -18.97 -10.31
N PHE A 304 -1.55 -19.22 -9.03
CA PHE A 304 -0.33 -19.83 -8.53
C PHE A 304 -0.57 -21.27 -8.06
N LYS A 305 0.51 -22.00 -7.81
CA LYS A 305 0.47 -23.43 -7.46
C LYS A 305 -0.13 -23.73 -6.08
N HIS A 306 -0.15 -22.76 -5.15
CA HIS A 306 -0.65 -22.93 -3.79
C HIS A 306 -1.99 -22.19 -3.64
N ASN A 307 -3.09 -22.92 -3.59
CA ASN A 307 -4.44 -22.43 -3.40
C ASN A 307 -4.96 -22.93 -2.07
N HIS A 308 -5.33 -22.00 -1.16
CA HIS A 308 -5.61 -22.35 0.24
C HIS A 308 -6.67 -21.45 0.89
N GLN A 309 -7.18 -21.85 2.06
CA GLN A 309 -8.16 -21.13 2.90
C GLN A 309 -9.42 -20.66 2.14
N PRO A 310 -10.26 -21.57 1.64
CA PRO A 310 -11.51 -21.19 1.02
C PRO A 310 -12.50 -20.65 2.05
N ALA A 311 -13.26 -19.62 1.66
CA ALA A 311 -14.46 -19.17 2.32
C ALA A 311 -15.64 -19.24 1.35
N LEU A 312 -16.79 -19.65 1.83
CA LEU A 312 -18.00 -19.81 1.02
C LEU A 312 -19.17 -19.10 1.68
N THR A 313 -20.05 -18.53 0.85
CA THR A 313 -21.32 -18.00 1.32
C THR A 313 -22.40 -18.13 0.25
N TRP A 314 -23.65 -18.42 0.67
CA TRP A 314 -24.81 -18.32 -0.21
C TRP A 314 -25.16 -16.85 -0.42
N CYS A 315 -25.44 -16.48 -1.67
CA CYS A 315 -26.01 -15.20 -2.04
C CYS A 315 -27.54 -15.28 -2.04
N ASP A 316 -28.23 -14.15 -1.90
CA ASP A 316 -29.70 -14.13 -1.85
C ASP A 316 -30.33 -14.58 -3.17
N ASN A 317 -29.61 -14.51 -4.27
CA ASN A 317 -30.05 -15.01 -5.60
C ASN A 317 -29.87 -16.51 -5.80
N GLY A 318 -29.45 -17.25 -4.74
CA GLY A 318 -29.24 -18.70 -4.78
C GLY A 318 -27.89 -19.16 -5.31
N ASP A 319 -27.01 -18.24 -5.71
CA ASP A 319 -25.64 -18.58 -6.08
C ASP A 319 -24.80 -18.90 -4.84
N LEU A 320 -23.83 -19.79 -4.98
CA LEU A 320 -22.79 -20.02 -3.97
C LEU A 320 -21.50 -19.32 -4.42
N LEU A 321 -21.03 -18.37 -3.64
CA LEU A 321 -19.79 -17.65 -3.88
C LEU A 321 -18.67 -18.28 -3.04
N ALA A 322 -17.56 -18.63 -3.69
CA ALA A 322 -16.33 -19.09 -3.05
C ALA A 322 -15.21 -18.07 -3.29
N VAL A 323 -14.39 -17.86 -2.28
CA VAL A 323 -13.14 -17.10 -2.38
C VAL A 323 -12.02 -17.89 -1.70
N TRP A 324 -10.79 -17.74 -2.20
CA TRP A 324 -9.58 -18.36 -1.63
C TRP A 324 -8.36 -17.57 -2.03
N PHE A 325 -7.26 -17.70 -1.32
CA PHE A 325 -6.01 -17.11 -1.79
C PHE A 325 -5.24 -18.05 -2.72
N SER A 326 -4.54 -17.44 -3.68
CA SER A 326 -3.59 -18.09 -4.59
C SER A 326 -2.23 -17.41 -4.47
N THR A 327 -1.17 -18.20 -4.31
CA THR A 327 0.20 -17.76 -4.08
C THR A 327 1.20 -18.85 -4.44
N ASN A 328 2.47 -18.54 -4.59
CA ASN A 328 3.52 -19.55 -4.78
C ASN A 328 3.85 -20.31 -3.51
N GLU A 329 3.78 -19.63 -2.36
CA GLU A 329 4.00 -20.22 -1.03
C GLU A 329 3.16 -19.48 0.01
N GLU A 330 2.85 -20.12 1.14
CA GLU A 330 1.97 -19.57 2.19
C GLU A 330 2.40 -18.20 2.73
N LYS A 331 3.69 -17.88 2.63
CA LYS A 331 4.26 -16.58 3.04
C LYS A 331 4.50 -15.64 1.86
N GLY A 332 4.03 -16.00 0.67
CA GLY A 332 4.20 -15.19 -0.54
C GLY A 332 3.55 -13.82 -0.41
N ARG A 333 4.19 -12.82 -0.99
CA ARG A 333 3.68 -11.43 -1.05
C ARG A 333 2.97 -11.14 -2.38
N GLU A 334 3.19 -11.99 -3.40
CA GLU A 334 2.45 -11.99 -4.67
C GLU A 334 1.01 -12.48 -4.53
N MET A 335 0.60 -12.80 -3.31
CA MET A 335 -0.70 -13.40 -2.98
C MET A 335 -1.87 -12.56 -3.48
N VAL A 336 -2.83 -13.25 -4.08
CA VAL A 336 -4.11 -12.69 -4.50
C VAL A 336 -5.26 -13.50 -3.92
N VAL A 337 -6.41 -12.88 -3.73
CA VAL A 337 -7.66 -13.59 -3.42
C VAL A 337 -8.45 -13.72 -4.70
N LEU A 338 -8.77 -14.96 -5.05
CA LEU A 338 -9.58 -15.32 -6.20
C LEU A 338 -11.01 -15.62 -5.77
N SER A 339 -11.95 -15.52 -6.70
CA SER A 339 -13.32 -15.96 -6.51
C SER A 339 -13.80 -16.85 -7.64
N SER A 340 -14.72 -17.75 -7.32
CA SER A 340 -15.51 -18.49 -8.27
C SER A 340 -16.96 -18.56 -7.79
N ARG A 341 -17.88 -18.76 -8.71
CA ARG A 341 -19.30 -18.79 -8.42
C ARG A 341 -19.93 -20.05 -9.00
N LEU A 342 -20.73 -20.73 -8.18
CA LEU A 342 -21.65 -21.76 -8.64
C LEU A 342 -23.03 -21.10 -8.76
N ARG A 343 -23.48 -20.90 -10.00
CA ARG A 343 -24.78 -20.30 -10.26
C ARG A 343 -25.92 -21.18 -9.76
N ALA A 344 -27.00 -20.57 -9.31
CA ALA A 344 -28.20 -21.28 -8.91
C ALA A 344 -28.68 -22.25 -10.02
N GLY A 345 -28.82 -23.54 -9.68
CA GLY A 345 -29.18 -24.57 -10.64
C GLY A 345 -28.04 -25.12 -11.52
N SER A 346 -26.85 -24.54 -11.49
CA SER A 346 -25.68 -25.08 -12.18
C SER A 346 -25.05 -26.25 -11.43
N ARG A 347 -24.31 -27.08 -12.16
CA ARG A 347 -23.44 -28.14 -11.61
C ARG A 347 -21.97 -27.88 -11.85
N GLU A 348 -21.63 -26.71 -12.39
CA GLU A 348 -20.27 -26.32 -12.71
C GLU A 348 -19.98 -24.96 -12.12
N TRP A 349 -18.81 -24.85 -11.48
CA TRP A 349 -18.27 -23.59 -11.01
C TRP A 349 -17.71 -22.78 -12.17
N GLU A 350 -17.90 -21.47 -12.11
CA GLU A 350 -17.30 -20.55 -13.08
C GLU A 350 -15.76 -20.57 -12.97
N LYS A 351 -15.10 -20.10 -14.02
CA LYS A 351 -13.66 -19.87 -14.00
C LYS A 351 -13.30 -18.81 -12.94
N PRO A 352 -12.17 -18.97 -12.25
CA PRO A 352 -11.76 -18.01 -11.22
C PRO A 352 -11.49 -16.63 -11.80
N ARG A 353 -11.76 -15.63 -10.96
CA ARG A 353 -11.54 -14.20 -11.24
C ARG A 353 -10.80 -13.57 -10.09
N MET A 354 -10.07 -12.48 -10.37
CA MET A 354 -9.51 -11.64 -9.32
C MET A 354 -10.64 -11.10 -8.44
N PHE A 355 -10.53 -11.30 -7.15
CA PHE A 355 -11.52 -10.85 -6.18
C PHE A 355 -11.00 -9.73 -5.27
N TYR A 356 -9.77 -9.89 -4.77
CA TYR A 356 -9.15 -8.91 -3.89
C TYR A 356 -7.63 -8.97 -3.99
N GLN A 357 -7.01 -7.79 -4.04
CA GLN A 357 -5.57 -7.64 -4.09
C GLN A 357 -5.15 -6.35 -3.39
N ILE A 358 -4.12 -6.44 -2.58
CA ILE A 358 -3.26 -5.33 -2.19
C ILE A 358 -1.85 -5.76 -2.60
N ALA A 359 -1.27 -5.05 -3.55
CA ALA A 359 -0.03 -5.47 -4.21
C ALA A 359 1.12 -5.65 -3.23
N ASP A 360 1.86 -6.73 -3.42
CA ASP A 360 3.00 -7.13 -2.61
C ASP A 360 2.67 -7.20 -1.11
N ARG A 361 1.51 -7.81 -0.78
CA ARG A 361 1.05 -8.09 0.59
C ARG A 361 0.57 -9.52 0.73
N ASN A 362 0.84 -10.13 1.87
CA ASN A 362 0.19 -11.38 2.23
C ASN A 362 -1.25 -11.08 2.66
N LEU A 363 -2.22 -11.77 2.05
CA LEU A 363 -3.66 -11.53 2.21
C LEU A 363 -4.35 -12.70 2.92
N THR A 364 -3.72 -13.26 3.91
CA THR A 364 -4.20 -14.46 4.64
C THR A 364 -5.47 -14.17 5.43
N GLY A 365 -6.32 -15.18 5.57
CA GLY A 365 -7.48 -15.11 6.47
C GLY A 365 -8.70 -14.46 5.84
N THR A 366 -9.05 -14.90 4.64
CA THR A 366 -10.28 -14.46 3.98
C THR A 366 -11.52 -15.10 4.60
N ALA A 367 -12.60 -14.34 4.75
CA ALA A 367 -13.89 -14.81 5.21
C ALA A 367 -15.05 -14.12 4.51
N LEU A 368 -16.11 -14.86 4.26
CA LEU A 368 -17.36 -14.38 3.69
C LEU A 368 -18.52 -14.63 4.65
N LEU A 369 -19.49 -13.72 4.64
CA LEU A 369 -20.72 -13.84 5.38
C LEU A 369 -21.86 -13.18 4.61
N ASN A 370 -23.06 -13.80 4.62
CA ASN A 370 -24.33 -13.19 4.21
C ASN A 370 -25.18 -12.93 5.45
N ASP A 371 -25.63 -11.69 5.67
CA ASP A 371 -26.52 -11.33 6.79
C ASP A 371 -27.97 -11.78 6.58
N ARG A 372 -28.29 -12.33 5.40
CA ARG A 372 -29.63 -12.72 4.96
C ARG A 372 -30.63 -11.54 4.92
N GLN A 373 -30.11 -10.32 4.94
CA GLN A 373 -30.86 -9.07 4.83
C GLN A 373 -30.46 -8.30 3.57
N GLY A 374 -29.66 -8.92 2.71
CA GLY A 374 -29.21 -8.36 1.41
C GLY A 374 -27.77 -7.88 1.40
N THR A 375 -27.00 -8.11 2.47
CA THR A 375 -25.59 -7.67 2.50
C THR A 375 -24.65 -8.87 2.65
N LEU A 376 -23.68 -8.93 1.74
CA LEU A 376 -22.52 -9.79 1.87
C LEU A 376 -21.36 -9.01 2.50
N TYR A 377 -20.64 -9.65 3.39
CA TYR A 377 -19.44 -9.13 4.04
C TYR A 377 -18.23 -9.96 3.63
N HIS A 378 -17.17 -9.30 3.24
CA HIS A 378 -15.85 -9.89 3.03
C HIS A 378 -14.86 -9.27 4.01
N ILE A 379 -14.22 -10.13 4.79
CA ILE A 379 -13.22 -9.74 5.77
C ILE A 379 -11.90 -10.40 5.39
N ASN A 380 -10.81 -9.66 5.41
CA ASN A 380 -9.50 -10.16 5.03
C ASN A 380 -8.39 -9.57 5.88
N GLY A 381 -7.39 -10.37 6.22
CA GLY A 381 -6.15 -9.88 6.79
C GLY A 381 -5.25 -9.30 5.71
N VAL A 382 -4.62 -8.18 5.97
CA VAL A 382 -3.59 -7.57 5.12
C VAL A 382 -2.34 -7.40 5.96
N GLU A 383 -1.23 -7.87 5.44
CA GLU A 383 0.02 -7.92 6.16
C GLU A 383 0.98 -6.83 5.64
N ALA A 384 1.65 -6.13 6.55
CA ALA A 384 2.58 -5.08 6.20
C ALA A 384 4.06 -5.52 6.23
N ALA A 385 4.37 -6.56 7.02
CA ALA A 385 5.75 -6.93 7.33
C ALA A 385 6.23 -8.25 6.69
N GLY A 386 5.55 -8.76 5.67
CA GLY A 386 5.89 -10.02 5.00
C GLY A 386 5.62 -11.25 5.86
N HIS A 387 4.68 -11.16 6.82
CA HIS A 387 4.39 -12.25 7.73
C HIS A 387 2.93 -12.29 8.20
N TRP A 388 2.24 -13.39 7.95
CA TRP A 388 0.84 -13.63 8.31
C TRP A 388 0.49 -13.43 9.82
N GLN A 389 1.46 -13.16 10.67
CA GLN A 389 1.25 -12.93 12.11
C GLN A 389 1.06 -11.46 12.50
N ASN A 390 1.22 -10.51 11.58
CA ASN A 390 1.09 -9.08 11.85
C ASN A 390 0.09 -8.45 10.89
N LEU A 391 -1.17 -8.87 11.00
CA LEU A 391 -2.23 -8.46 10.09
C LEU A 391 -2.95 -7.19 10.58
N MET A 392 -3.32 -6.36 9.64
CA MET A 392 -4.39 -5.40 9.71
C MET A 392 -5.64 -6.04 9.13
N MET A 393 -6.81 -5.78 9.70
CA MET A 393 -8.06 -6.37 9.24
C MET A 393 -8.86 -5.38 8.39
N THR A 394 -9.31 -5.84 7.23
CA THR A 394 -10.16 -5.07 6.32
C THR A 394 -11.55 -5.67 6.21
N LEU A 395 -12.52 -4.80 5.92
CA LEU A 395 -13.91 -5.17 5.65
C LEU A 395 -14.36 -4.53 4.33
N ARG A 396 -15.01 -5.33 3.49
CA ARG A 396 -15.74 -4.89 2.30
C ARG A 396 -17.18 -5.41 2.38
N THR A 397 -18.10 -4.70 1.74
CA THR A 397 -19.51 -5.10 1.66
C THR A 397 -20.01 -5.10 0.22
N SER A 398 -20.99 -5.94 -0.05
CA SER A 398 -21.72 -5.98 -1.31
C SER A 398 -23.22 -6.08 -1.02
N THR A 399 -24.02 -5.33 -1.78
CA THR A 399 -25.50 -5.35 -1.69
C THR A 399 -26.16 -5.84 -2.99
N ASP A 400 -25.36 -6.37 -3.90
CA ASP A 400 -25.76 -6.84 -5.22
C ASP A 400 -25.29 -8.29 -5.49
N ASN A 401 -25.42 -9.16 -4.48
CA ASN A 401 -25.03 -10.57 -4.54
C ASN A 401 -23.55 -10.80 -4.91
N GLY A 402 -22.66 -9.85 -4.56
CA GLY A 402 -21.24 -9.95 -4.84
C GLY A 402 -20.85 -9.59 -6.28
N GLN A 403 -21.71 -8.86 -7.02
CA GLN A 403 -21.35 -8.31 -8.31
C GLN A 403 -20.33 -7.18 -8.14
N THR A 404 -20.60 -6.24 -7.23
CA THR A 404 -19.68 -5.17 -6.87
C THR A 404 -19.40 -5.16 -5.37
N TRP A 405 -18.28 -4.60 -4.98
CA TRP A 405 -17.83 -4.54 -3.60
C TRP A 405 -17.40 -3.11 -3.23
N SER A 406 -17.72 -2.69 -2.02
CA SER A 406 -17.20 -1.43 -1.49
C SER A 406 -15.67 -1.43 -1.48
N LYS A 407 -15.07 -0.24 -1.42
CA LYS A 407 -13.65 -0.14 -1.08
C LYS A 407 -13.39 -0.78 0.30
N PRO A 408 -12.22 -1.39 0.50
CA PRO A 408 -11.85 -1.92 1.80
C PRO A 408 -11.72 -0.78 2.82
N ARG A 409 -12.21 -1.01 4.02
CA ARG A 409 -11.98 -0.14 5.18
C ARG A 409 -11.29 -0.92 6.28
N MET A 410 -10.41 -0.29 7.00
CA MET A 410 -9.76 -0.90 8.15
C MET A 410 -10.74 -1.01 9.32
N ILE A 411 -10.85 -2.20 9.92
CA ILE A 411 -11.66 -2.46 11.10
C ILE A 411 -10.82 -2.81 12.32
N ALA A 412 -9.55 -3.20 12.11
CA ALA A 412 -8.54 -3.36 13.14
C ALA A 412 -7.19 -2.93 12.54
N PRO A 413 -6.79 -1.66 12.74
CA PRO A 413 -5.65 -1.07 12.05
C PRO A 413 -4.29 -1.45 12.65
N GLU A 414 -4.27 -2.09 13.83
CA GLU A 414 -3.01 -2.42 14.47
C GLU A 414 -2.41 -3.69 13.85
N HIS A 415 -1.24 -3.54 13.27
CA HIS A 415 -0.41 -4.65 12.80
C HIS A 415 0.21 -5.40 13.99
N THR A 416 -0.58 -6.17 14.69
CA THR A 416 -0.14 -6.91 15.89
C THR A 416 -0.43 -8.40 15.76
N ARG A 417 0.26 -9.22 16.56
CA ARG A 417 0.00 -10.66 16.66
C ARG A 417 -1.40 -11.02 17.17
N ARG A 418 -2.19 -10.05 17.61
CA ARG A 418 -3.57 -10.26 18.07
C ARG A 418 -4.54 -10.38 16.89
N HIS A 419 -4.23 -9.77 15.76
CA HIS A 419 -5.06 -9.74 14.56
C HIS A 419 -4.59 -10.81 13.59
N GLN A 420 -4.96 -12.05 13.85
CA GLN A 420 -4.52 -13.17 13.05
C GLN A 420 -5.62 -13.65 12.11
N VAL A 421 -5.28 -14.70 11.38
CA VAL A 421 -6.14 -15.37 10.42
C VAL A 421 -7.56 -15.54 10.96
N ILE A 422 -8.54 -15.10 10.18
CA ILE A 422 -9.95 -15.28 10.53
C ILE A 422 -10.29 -16.76 10.36
N ALA A 423 -10.71 -17.40 11.45
CA ALA A 423 -11.09 -18.80 11.45
C ALA A 423 -12.57 -19.02 11.12
N GLY A 424 -13.40 -17.98 11.25
CA GLY A 424 -14.81 -18.06 10.95
C GLY A 424 -15.57 -16.79 11.25
N THR A 425 -16.76 -16.69 10.69
CA THR A 425 -17.69 -15.57 10.87
C THR A 425 -19.06 -16.08 11.24
N SER A 426 -19.80 -15.32 12.03
CA SER A 426 -21.18 -15.64 12.41
C SER A 426 -21.95 -14.35 12.73
N ILE A 427 -23.28 -14.44 12.70
CA ILE A 427 -24.15 -13.37 13.18
C ILE A 427 -24.90 -13.88 14.41
N THR A 428 -24.91 -13.09 15.49
CA THR A 428 -25.72 -13.42 16.67
C THR A 428 -27.20 -13.19 16.40
N LYS A 429 -28.06 -13.70 17.29
CA LYS A 429 -29.50 -13.44 17.22
C LYS A 429 -29.88 -11.97 17.31
N GLU A 430 -29.02 -11.17 17.96
CA GLU A 430 -29.16 -9.74 18.12
C GLU A 430 -28.57 -8.95 16.94
N GLY A 431 -28.07 -9.61 15.90
CA GLY A 431 -27.51 -8.99 14.68
C GLY A 431 -26.04 -8.56 14.79
N TRP A 432 -25.30 -8.99 15.83
CA TRP A 432 -23.88 -8.70 15.95
C TRP A 432 -23.05 -9.58 15.02
N LEU A 433 -22.16 -8.95 14.26
CA LEU A 433 -21.19 -9.65 13.43
C LEU A 433 -20.01 -10.10 14.29
N LEU A 434 -19.80 -11.41 14.38
CA LEU A 434 -18.71 -12.05 15.11
C LEU A 434 -17.65 -12.57 14.13
N PHE A 435 -16.38 -12.30 14.43
CA PHE A 435 -15.28 -13.02 13.79
C PHE A 435 -14.42 -13.70 14.83
N VAL A 436 -14.03 -14.92 14.52
CA VAL A 436 -13.09 -15.67 15.34
C VAL A 436 -11.71 -15.49 14.74
N LEU A 437 -10.82 -14.84 15.50
CA LEU A 437 -9.40 -14.69 15.17
C LEU A 437 -8.63 -15.84 15.83
N LEU A 438 -7.72 -16.47 15.09
CA LEU A 438 -6.81 -17.46 15.66
C LEU A 438 -5.65 -16.72 16.33
N PRO A 439 -5.47 -16.79 17.65
CA PRO A 439 -4.28 -16.25 18.30
C PRO A 439 -3.06 -17.12 17.98
N SER A 440 -1.96 -16.54 17.48
CA SER A 440 -0.73 -17.28 17.28
C SER A 440 -0.14 -17.70 18.63
N LEU A 441 0.14 -18.99 18.80
CA LEU A 441 0.90 -19.52 19.91
C LEU A 441 0.28 -19.33 21.32
N CYS A 442 -1.02 -19.41 21.47
CA CYS A 442 -1.56 -19.80 22.78
C CYS A 442 -1.44 -21.30 22.93
N ARG A 443 -0.86 -21.74 24.05
CA ARG A 443 -0.92 -23.13 24.48
C ARG A 443 -2.38 -23.57 24.40
N LEU A 444 -2.66 -24.68 23.76
CA LEU A 444 -3.99 -25.24 23.53
C LEU A 444 -4.90 -25.31 24.79
N LEU A 445 -4.35 -25.11 25.98
CA LEU A 445 -5.07 -25.12 27.26
C LEU A 445 -5.69 -23.77 27.64
N ASP A 446 -5.24 -22.63 27.12
CA ASP A 446 -5.79 -21.32 27.45
C ASP A 446 -6.92 -20.86 26.50
N CYS A 447 -7.05 -21.49 25.33
CA CYS A 447 -8.11 -21.17 24.36
C CYS A 447 -9.54 -21.51 24.82
N PHE A 448 -9.71 -22.37 25.80
CA PHE A 448 -11.04 -22.71 26.33
C PHE A 448 -11.52 -21.78 27.43
N LEU A 449 -10.70 -20.88 27.95
CA LEU A 449 -11.03 -20.01 29.07
C LEU A 449 -11.00 -18.50 28.79
N SER A 450 -10.47 -18.04 27.65
CA SER A 450 -10.53 -16.62 27.28
C SER A 450 -11.56 -16.39 26.19
N LYS A 451 -12.75 -16.03 26.58
CA LYS A 451 -13.76 -15.43 25.68
C LYS A 451 -13.29 -14.01 25.30
N SER A 452 -12.33 -13.89 24.39
CA SER A 452 -11.96 -12.60 23.82
C SER A 452 -12.90 -12.27 22.68
N PHE A 453 -14.08 -11.74 23.00
CA PHE A 453 -14.98 -11.14 22.04
C PHE A 453 -14.55 -9.68 21.88
N SER A 454 -13.95 -9.31 20.75
CA SER A 454 -13.72 -7.92 20.42
C SER A 454 -14.93 -7.39 19.67
N ILE A 455 -15.80 -6.68 20.36
CA ILE A 455 -16.79 -5.80 19.75
C ILE A 455 -16.04 -4.56 19.32
N ILE A 456 -15.91 -4.35 18.01
CA ILE A 456 -15.20 -3.16 17.49
C ILE A 456 -16.16 -1.99 17.44
N SER A 457 -16.18 -1.21 18.50
CA SER A 457 -16.46 0.20 18.46
C SER A 457 -15.22 0.92 19.02
N SER A 458 -14.22 1.17 18.19
CA SER A 458 -13.16 2.08 18.58
C SER A 458 -13.61 3.51 18.28
N PRO A 459 -13.49 4.44 19.23
CA PRO A 459 -13.57 5.86 18.90
C PRO A 459 -12.39 6.19 17.96
N PRO A 460 -12.56 7.18 17.07
CA PRO A 460 -11.43 7.63 16.24
C PRO A 460 -10.30 8.11 17.15
N LEU A 461 -9.08 7.72 16.81
CA LEU A 461 -7.89 8.27 17.45
C LEU A 461 -7.90 9.78 17.21
N PRO A 462 -7.53 10.59 18.20
CA PRO A 462 -7.49 12.04 18.01
C PRO A 462 -6.51 12.40 16.89
N ASP A 463 -6.93 13.28 16.00
CA ASP A 463 -6.08 13.90 15.00
C ASP A 463 -4.99 14.68 15.72
N PHE A 464 -3.74 14.31 15.53
CA PHE A 464 -2.57 14.95 16.17
C PHE A 464 -2.00 16.13 15.36
N CYS A 465 -2.52 16.41 14.15
CA CYS A 465 -2.05 17.50 13.29
C CYS A 465 -3.14 18.53 13.01
#